data_d6d0cabc1cd6b45c32770bcd752b8511
#
_entry.id   d6d0cabc1cd6b45c32770bcd752b8511
#
_cell.length_a   1.000
_cell.length_b   1.000
_cell.length_c   1.000
_cell.angle_alpha   90.00
_cell.angle_beta   90.00
_cell.angle_gamma   90.00
#
_symmetry.space_group_name_H-M   'P 1'
#
loop_
_entity.id
_entity.type
_entity.pdbx_description
1 polymer ?
#
loop_
_entity_poly.entity_id
_entity_poly.type
_entity_poly.pdbx_seq_one_letter_code
_entity_poly.pdbx_strand_id
1 'polypeptide(L)'
;MPPNLWGATRRYLASHGVTAKVEFSWGATEVKPPVLADAIVEVTETGSSLRANKLRIIDTLFESNTQLVANKGAWGDDWKRRKLEDIKMLLEGAIGALGKVGLMLNVRKADLDAVLKVLPALKNPTVSQLSTGDWLAVNTILEELTVRTIIPRLKEAGAQGIVEYPLNKVVM
;
A
#
# COMPACT_ATOMS: atom_id res chain seq x y z
N MET A 1 20.81 11.04 4.78
CA MET A 1 21.01 9.95 3.80
C MET A 1 21.89 8.89 4.44
N PRO A 2 21.54 7.62 4.41
CA PRO A 2 22.43 6.60 4.95
C PRO A 2 23.76 6.59 4.19
N PRO A 3 24.89 6.44 4.88
CA PRO A 3 26.24 6.49 4.25
C PRO A 3 26.41 5.50 3.08
N ASN A 4 25.56 4.49 3.01
CA ASN A 4 25.60 3.47 1.96
C ASN A 4 25.10 3.94 0.58
N LEU A 5 24.24 4.98 0.51
CA LEU A 5 23.68 5.41 -0.77
C LEU A 5 24.71 6.12 -1.65
N TRP A 6 25.62 6.91 -1.05
CA TRP A 6 26.73 7.53 -1.78
C TRP A 6 27.66 6.50 -2.45
N GLY A 7 28.03 5.45 -1.68
CA GLY A 7 28.84 4.35 -2.21
C GLY A 7 28.12 3.52 -3.28
N ALA A 8 26.80 3.30 -3.10
CA ALA A 8 25.97 2.60 -4.09
C ALA A 8 25.88 3.39 -5.40
N THR A 9 25.67 4.71 -5.32
CA THR A 9 25.62 5.61 -6.49
C THR A 9 26.92 5.56 -7.29
N ARG A 10 28.07 5.64 -6.63
CA ARG A 10 29.36 5.57 -7.31
C ARG A 10 29.59 4.23 -8.01
N ARG A 11 29.22 3.13 -7.37
CA ARG A 11 29.34 1.80 -8.00
C ARG A 11 28.41 1.67 -9.20
N TYR A 12 27.18 2.17 -9.08
CA TYR A 12 26.21 2.16 -10.17
C TYR A 12 26.73 2.95 -11.38
N LEU A 13 27.19 4.18 -11.20
CA LEU A 13 27.75 4.99 -12.27
C LEU A 13 28.97 4.32 -12.93
N ALA A 14 29.88 3.77 -12.12
CA ALA A 14 31.07 3.07 -12.64
C ALA A 14 30.69 1.84 -13.47
N SER A 15 29.68 1.06 -13.05
CA SER A 15 29.21 -0.12 -13.80
C SER A 15 28.53 0.22 -15.13
N HIS A 16 28.08 1.47 -15.29
CA HIS A 16 27.48 1.98 -16.53
C HIS A 16 28.46 2.86 -17.34
N GLY A 17 29.73 2.90 -16.95
CA GLY A 17 30.76 3.70 -17.65
C GLY A 17 30.54 5.21 -17.56
N VAL A 18 29.76 5.67 -16.58
CA VAL A 18 29.42 7.08 -16.39
C VAL A 18 30.44 7.73 -15.44
N THR A 19 31.10 8.78 -15.87
CA THR A 19 31.96 9.62 -15.04
C THR A 19 31.18 10.84 -14.59
N ALA A 20 30.92 10.98 -13.27
CA ALA A 20 30.23 12.11 -12.70
C ALA A 20 30.81 12.48 -11.33
N LYS A 21 30.73 13.75 -10.96
CA LYS A 21 31.03 14.24 -9.62
C LYS A 21 29.84 13.87 -8.70
N VAL A 22 30.08 13.05 -7.70
CA VAL A 22 29.07 12.64 -6.73
C VAL A 22 29.32 13.32 -5.40
N GLU A 23 28.36 14.13 -4.97
CA GLU A 23 28.41 14.86 -3.71
C GLU A 23 27.35 14.34 -2.74
N PHE A 24 27.70 14.34 -1.45
CA PHE A 24 26.77 13.96 -0.40
C PHE A 24 25.81 15.13 -0.06
N SER A 25 24.54 14.83 0.17
CA SER A 25 23.52 15.79 0.56
C SER A 25 22.98 15.47 1.95
N TRP A 26 22.97 16.46 2.85
CA TRP A 26 22.44 16.33 4.20
C TRP A 26 20.92 16.45 4.30
N GLY A 27 20.25 16.79 3.21
CA GLY A 27 18.80 16.94 3.14
C GLY A 27 18.38 17.93 2.06
N ALA A 28 17.07 18.10 1.89
CA ALA A 28 16.47 18.92 0.84
C ALA A 28 17.07 18.63 -0.54
N THR A 29 17.26 17.36 -0.85
CA THR A 29 17.94 16.92 -2.06
C THR A 29 17.13 17.25 -3.30
N GLU A 30 15.80 17.14 -3.18
CA GLU A 30 14.84 17.32 -4.27
C GLU A 30 14.75 18.75 -4.82
N VAL A 31 15.21 19.75 -4.07
CA VAL A 31 15.19 21.16 -4.52
C VAL A 31 16.47 21.59 -5.23
N LYS A 32 17.50 20.73 -5.29
CA LYS A 32 18.80 21.06 -5.87
C LYS A 32 18.82 21.10 -7.39
N PRO A 33 18.15 20.18 -8.10
CA PRO A 33 18.05 20.31 -9.55
C PRO A 33 17.21 21.52 -9.99
N PRO A 34 17.51 22.18 -11.11
CA PRO A 34 18.70 21.97 -11.96
C PRO A 34 19.88 22.88 -11.56
N VAL A 35 19.76 23.71 -10.51
CA VAL A 35 20.73 24.80 -10.23
C VAL A 35 21.99 24.29 -9.55
N LEU A 36 21.84 23.35 -8.60
CA LEU A 36 22.95 22.86 -7.78
C LEU A 36 23.41 21.45 -8.15
N ALA A 37 22.60 20.74 -8.95
CA ALA A 37 22.91 19.39 -9.42
C ALA A 37 22.12 19.09 -10.71
N ASP A 38 22.73 18.33 -11.62
CA ASP A 38 22.05 17.87 -12.85
C ASP A 38 21.04 16.76 -12.56
N ALA A 39 21.37 15.89 -11.59
CA ALA A 39 20.55 14.78 -11.14
C ALA A 39 20.74 14.55 -9.63
N ILE A 40 19.80 13.84 -9.04
CA ILE A 40 19.89 13.41 -7.64
C ILE A 40 19.64 11.92 -7.52
N VAL A 41 20.18 11.33 -6.46
CA VAL A 41 19.83 9.97 -6.03
C VAL A 41 19.13 10.04 -4.69
N GLU A 42 17.90 9.58 -4.64
CA GLU A 42 17.06 9.66 -3.44
C GLU A 42 16.23 8.39 -3.26
N VAL A 43 15.86 8.11 -2.02
CA VAL A 43 14.89 7.05 -1.70
C VAL A 43 13.49 7.58 -1.98
N THR A 44 12.71 6.84 -2.75
CA THR A 44 11.33 7.22 -3.04
C THR A 44 10.37 6.11 -2.66
N GLU A 45 9.28 6.47 -1.99
CA GLU A 45 8.18 5.58 -1.67
C GLU A 45 6.95 5.93 -2.53
N THR A 46 6.32 7.07 -2.26
CA THR A 46 5.11 7.53 -2.96
C THR A 46 5.43 8.46 -4.14
N GLY A 47 6.64 8.96 -4.23
CA GLY A 47 7.06 9.94 -5.23
C GLY A 47 6.40 11.32 -5.10
N SER A 48 5.74 11.63 -3.97
CA SER A 48 5.05 12.90 -3.78
C SER A 48 6.00 14.10 -3.78
N SER A 49 7.14 14.01 -3.09
CA SER A 49 8.18 15.05 -3.08
C SER A 49 8.80 15.27 -4.48
N LEU A 50 8.98 14.20 -5.24
CA LEU A 50 9.48 14.31 -6.63
C LEU A 50 8.49 15.10 -7.51
N ARG A 51 7.20 14.75 -7.43
CA ARG A 51 6.15 15.47 -8.18
C ARG A 51 6.05 16.94 -7.77
N ALA A 52 6.11 17.23 -6.47
CA ALA A 52 6.08 18.61 -5.96
C ALA A 52 7.24 19.47 -6.49
N ASN A 53 8.42 18.87 -6.69
CA ASN A 53 9.60 19.52 -7.25
C ASN A 53 9.76 19.34 -8.77
N LYS A 54 8.73 18.84 -9.46
CA LYS A 54 8.72 18.61 -10.92
C LYS A 54 9.85 17.71 -11.40
N LEU A 55 10.28 16.77 -10.57
CA LEU A 55 11.29 15.77 -10.90
C LEU A 55 10.66 14.50 -11.47
N ARG A 56 11.39 13.83 -12.35
CA ARG A 56 11.03 12.50 -12.88
C ARG A 56 12.11 11.49 -12.51
N ILE A 57 11.71 10.25 -12.27
CA ILE A 57 12.65 9.14 -12.13
C ILE A 57 13.21 8.82 -13.51
N ILE A 58 14.53 8.81 -13.64
CA ILE A 58 15.24 8.45 -14.88
C ILE A 58 15.76 7.02 -14.84
N ASP A 59 16.08 6.51 -13.67
CA ASP A 59 16.50 5.12 -13.46
C ASP A 59 16.32 4.72 -11.99
N THR A 60 16.35 3.39 -11.74
CA THR A 60 16.28 2.81 -10.40
C THR A 60 17.57 2.06 -10.09
N LEU A 61 18.35 2.57 -9.13
CA LEU A 61 19.63 1.98 -8.76
C LEU A 61 19.48 0.60 -8.09
N PHE A 62 18.51 0.48 -7.19
CA PHE A 62 18.12 -0.76 -6.50
C PHE A 62 16.80 -0.56 -5.77
N GLU A 63 16.14 -1.66 -5.47
CA GLU A 63 14.97 -1.69 -4.61
C GLU A 63 15.34 -2.25 -3.25
N SER A 64 14.73 -1.72 -2.20
CA SER A 64 14.90 -2.23 -0.84
C SER A 64 13.54 -2.29 -0.13
N ASN A 65 13.38 -3.28 0.72
CA ASN A 65 12.19 -3.43 1.53
C ASN A 65 12.57 -3.75 2.99
N THR A 66 11.67 -3.49 3.90
CA THR A 66 11.83 -3.84 5.31
C THR A 66 11.71 -5.34 5.47
N GLN A 67 12.69 -5.95 6.17
CA GLN A 67 12.73 -7.38 6.44
C GLN A 67 12.67 -7.65 7.94
N LEU A 68 11.84 -8.59 8.35
CA LEU A 68 11.91 -9.18 9.69
C LEU A 68 13.02 -10.21 9.69
N VAL A 69 14.05 -10.03 10.52
CA VAL A 69 15.18 -10.93 10.64
C VAL A 69 15.23 -11.58 12.03
N ALA A 70 15.67 -12.81 12.10
CA ALA A 70 15.82 -13.53 13.34
C ALA A 70 17.24 -14.14 13.48
N ASN A 71 17.73 -14.22 14.70
CA ASN A 71 18.95 -14.95 15.02
C ASN A 71 18.74 -16.44 14.74
N LYS A 72 19.74 -17.13 14.17
CA LYS A 72 19.66 -18.56 13.82
C LYS A 72 19.39 -19.44 15.03
N GLY A 73 19.98 -19.13 16.20
CA GLY A 73 19.72 -19.86 17.44
C GLY A 73 18.28 -19.70 17.95
N ALA A 74 17.71 -18.48 17.81
CA ALA A 74 16.31 -18.25 18.15
C ALA A 74 15.36 -18.98 17.18
N TRP A 75 15.72 -19.07 15.92
CA TRP A 75 14.93 -19.80 14.90
C TRP A 75 14.94 -21.32 15.14
N GLY A 76 15.99 -21.87 15.73
CA GLY A 76 16.10 -23.28 16.13
C GLY A 76 15.29 -23.65 17.37
N ASP A 77 14.82 -22.68 18.15
CA ASP A 77 13.99 -22.89 19.35
C ASP A 77 12.51 -22.84 18.94
N ASP A 78 11.76 -23.91 19.16
CA ASP A 78 10.38 -24.06 18.70
C ASP A 78 9.42 -23.03 19.29
N TRP A 79 9.62 -22.61 20.54
CA TRP A 79 8.76 -21.60 21.15
C TRP A 79 9.02 -20.22 20.55
N LYS A 80 10.30 -19.85 20.39
CA LYS A 80 10.69 -18.55 19.80
C LYS A 80 10.30 -18.48 18.34
N ARG A 81 10.50 -19.55 17.58
CA ARG A 81 10.08 -19.62 16.19
C ARG A 81 8.58 -19.37 16.05
N ARG A 82 7.74 -20.07 16.81
CA ARG A 82 6.27 -19.83 16.78
C ARG A 82 5.92 -18.38 17.11
N LYS A 83 6.58 -17.76 18.10
CA LYS A 83 6.35 -16.35 18.43
C LYS A 83 6.77 -15.40 17.30
N LEU A 84 7.85 -15.69 16.60
CA LEU A 84 8.29 -14.91 15.44
C LEU A 84 7.31 -15.06 14.27
N GLU A 85 6.79 -16.26 14.04
CA GLU A 85 5.76 -16.52 13.01
C GLU A 85 4.45 -15.81 13.33
N ASP A 86 4.00 -15.80 14.58
CA ASP A 86 2.83 -15.05 15.05
C ASP A 86 3.02 -13.53 14.79
N ILE A 87 4.17 -12.98 15.16
CA ILE A 87 4.48 -11.56 14.94
C ILE A 87 4.53 -11.26 13.44
N LYS A 88 5.18 -12.11 12.65
CA LYS A 88 5.24 -11.97 11.18
C LYS A 88 3.83 -11.90 10.60
N MET A 89 2.96 -12.84 10.94
CA MET A 89 1.57 -12.88 10.48
C MET A 89 0.82 -11.59 10.79
N LEU A 90 0.95 -11.06 12.02
CA LEU A 90 0.29 -9.82 12.44
C LEU A 90 0.83 -8.59 11.69
N LEU A 91 2.14 -8.53 11.44
CA LEU A 91 2.77 -7.45 10.66
C LEU A 91 2.36 -7.52 9.19
N GLU A 92 2.36 -8.71 8.59
CA GLU A 92 1.88 -8.93 7.21
C GLU A 92 0.40 -8.56 7.08
N GLY A 93 -0.42 -8.90 8.09
CA GLY A 93 -1.82 -8.50 8.13
C GLY A 93 -2.00 -6.98 8.20
N ALA A 94 -1.15 -6.27 8.94
CA ALA A 94 -1.19 -4.81 9.02
C ALA A 94 -0.77 -4.16 7.67
N ILE A 95 0.29 -4.69 7.05
CA ILE A 95 0.72 -4.26 5.70
C ILE A 95 -0.37 -4.57 4.67
N GLY A 96 -1.00 -5.74 4.75
CA GLY A 96 -2.09 -6.15 3.87
C GLY A 96 -3.35 -5.29 3.97
N ALA A 97 -3.51 -4.52 5.05
CA ALA A 97 -4.60 -3.57 5.25
C ALA A 97 -4.31 -2.17 4.67
N LEU A 98 -3.05 -1.86 4.35
CA LEU A 98 -2.68 -0.54 3.82
C LEU A 98 -3.39 -0.27 2.49
N GLY A 99 -4.01 0.90 2.38
CA GLY A 99 -4.78 1.31 1.21
C GLY A 99 -6.12 0.58 1.02
N LYS A 100 -6.53 -0.25 2.00
CA LYS A 100 -7.82 -0.94 1.99
C LYS A 100 -8.74 -0.44 3.08
N VAL A 101 -10.03 -0.50 2.77
CA VAL A 101 -11.10 -0.13 3.70
C VAL A 101 -12.16 -1.22 3.72
N GLY A 102 -12.86 -1.32 4.83
CA GLY A 102 -14.11 -2.08 4.91
C GLY A 102 -15.26 -1.25 4.37
N LEU A 103 -16.13 -1.86 3.60
CA LEU A 103 -17.37 -1.25 3.11
C LEU A 103 -18.56 -2.08 3.54
N MET A 104 -19.45 -1.46 4.29
CA MET A 104 -20.76 -2.03 4.66
C MET A 104 -21.86 -1.24 3.96
N LEU A 105 -22.90 -1.92 3.54
CA LEU A 105 -24.09 -1.30 2.99
C LEU A 105 -25.31 -2.19 3.20
N ASN A 106 -26.49 -1.60 3.14
CA ASN A 106 -27.76 -2.31 3.12
C ASN A 106 -28.39 -2.23 1.74
N VAL A 107 -29.06 -3.29 1.31
CA VAL A 107 -29.72 -3.37 0.02
C VAL A 107 -31.00 -4.20 0.11
N ARG A 108 -32.01 -3.89 -0.68
CA ARG A 108 -33.18 -4.75 -0.82
C ARG A 108 -32.81 -6.04 -1.55
N LYS A 109 -33.46 -7.16 -1.23
CA LYS A 109 -33.23 -8.43 -1.93
C LYS A 109 -33.37 -8.29 -3.45
N ALA A 110 -34.34 -7.50 -3.93
CA ALA A 110 -34.58 -7.28 -5.34
C ALA A 110 -33.41 -6.57 -6.06
N ASP A 111 -32.65 -5.75 -5.35
CA ASP A 111 -31.59 -4.90 -5.92
C ASP A 111 -30.19 -5.50 -5.68
N LEU A 112 -30.09 -6.65 -4.99
CA LEU A 112 -28.80 -7.25 -4.63
C LEU A 112 -27.91 -7.49 -5.84
N ASP A 113 -28.43 -8.10 -6.90
CA ASP A 113 -27.66 -8.43 -8.10
C ASP A 113 -27.11 -7.18 -8.80
N ALA A 114 -27.87 -6.08 -8.79
CA ALA A 114 -27.45 -4.79 -9.34
C ALA A 114 -26.28 -4.21 -8.53
N VAL A 115 -26.36 -4.27 -7.21
CA VAL A 115 -25.28 -3.82 -6.30
C VAL A 115 -24.04 -4.69 -6.44
N LEU A 116 -24.19 -6.02 -6.50
CA LEU A 116 -23.06 -6.93 -6.65
C LEU A 116 -22.30 -6.73 -7.99
N LYS A 117 -22.99 -6.32 -9.05
CA LYS A 117 -22.35 -5.98 -10.34
C LYS A 117 -21.50 -4.71 -10.27
N VAL A 118 -21.80 -3.81 -9.36
CA VAL A 118 -21.02 -2.56 -9.16
C VAL A 118 -19.79 -2.81 -8.31
N LEU A 119 -19.86 -3.75 -7.36
CA LEU A 119 -18.75 -4.10 -6.48
C LEU A 119 -17.64 -4.79 -7.27
N PRO A 120 -16.40 -4.28 -7.23
CA PRO A 120 -15.28 -4.97 -7.86
C PRO A 120 -15.04 -6.30 -7.16
N ALA A 121 -14.83 -7.35 -7.95
CA ALA A 121 -14.72 -8.73 -7.49
C ALA A 121 -13.39 -9.04 -6.78
N LEU A 122 -13.22 -8.56 -5.56
CA LEU A 122 -12.11 -9.00 -4.67
C LEU A 122 -12.49 -10.21 -3.79
N LYS A 123 -13.25 -11.13 -4.22
CA LYS A 123 -13.93 -12.26 -3.55
C LYS A 123 -15.37 -11.93 -3.17
N ASN A 124 -16.19 -12.96 -3.11
CA ASN A 124 -17.61 -12.85 -2.78
C ASN A 124 -17.81 -12.02 -1.49
N PRO A 125 -18.58 -10.93 -1.54
CA PRO A 125 -18.88 -10.17 -0.36
C PRO A 125 -19.71 -11.04 0.63
N THR A 126 -19.58 -10.77 1.91
CA THR A 126 -20.46 -11.38 2.90
C THR A 126 -21.83 -10.74 2.78
N VAL A 127 -22.87 -11.57 2.61
CA VAL A 127 -24.26 -11.14 2.55
C VAL A 127 -25.00 -11.75 3.75
N SER A 128 -25.65 -10.91 4.55
CA SER A 128 -26.41 -11.32 5.74
C SER A 128 -27.83 -10.75 5.70
N GLN A 129 -28.79 -11.51 6.20
CA GLN A 129 -30.19 -11.04 6.30
C GLN A 129 -30.34 -10.08 7.48
N LEU A 130 -31.01 -8.97 7.26
CA LEU A 130 -31.39 -8.04 8.34
C LEU A 130 -32.67 -8.51 9.04
N SER A 131 -32.93 -7.93 10.20
CA SER A 131 -34.15 -8.23 11.01
C SER A 131 -35.46 -7.96 10.26
N THR A 132 -35.46 -7.06 9.31
CA THR A 132 -36.58 -6.81 8.39
C THR A 132 -36.37 -7.64 7.12
N GLY A 133 -37.33 -8.54 6.83
CA GLY A 133 -37.20 -9.66 5.90
C GLY A 133 -36.76 -9.36 4.44
N ASP A 134 -36.92 -8.12 3.96
CA ASP A 134 -36.62 -7.72 2.59
C ASP A 134 -35.26 -7.02 2.41
N TRP A 135 -34.51 -6.86 3.49
CA TRP A 135 -33.24 -6.17 3.49
C TRP A 135 -32.08 -7.11 3.79
N LEU A 136 -30.96 -6.85 3.12
CA LEU A 136 -29.69 -7.56 3.27
C LEU A 136 -28.61 -6.57 3.64
N ALA A 137 -27.69 -6.99 4.51
CA ALA A 137 -26.42 -6.31 4.73
C ALA A 137 -25.35 -6.95 3.84
N VAL A 138 -24.57 -6.13 3.18
CA VAL A 138 -23.41 -6.54 2.37
C VAL A 138 -22.16 -5.96 3.01
N ASN A 139 -21.16 -6.80 3.24
CA ASN A 139 -19.88 -6.39 3.81
C ASN A 139 -18.75 -6.91 2.92
N THR A 140 -17.80 -6.04 2.60
CA THR A 140 -16.65 -6.37 1.76
C THR A 140 -15.43 -5.51 2.09
N ILE A 141 -14.27 -5.89 1.57
CA ILE A 141 -13.03 -5.13 1.67
C ILE A 141 -12.65 -4.69 0.26
N LEU A 142 -12.28 -3.42 0.11
CA LEU A 142 -11.94 -2.81 -1.17
C LEU A 142 -10.72 -1.90 -1.03
N GLU A 143 -10.08 -1.59 -2.16
CA GLU A 143 -9.10 -0.51 -2.22
C GLU A 143 -9.78 0.84 -1.96
N GLU A 144 -9.23 1.67 -1.08
CA GLU A 144 -9.78 2.97 -0.69
C GLU A 144 -10.07 3.87 -1.90
N LEU A 145 -9.14 3.91 -2.87
CA LEU A 145 -9.31 4.71 -4.09
C LEU A 145 -10.51 4.26 -4.92
N THR A 146 -10.80 2.97 -4.92
CA THR A 146 -11.95 2.41 -5.64
C THR A 146 -13.26 2.82 -4.99
N VAL A 147 -13.33 2.80 -3.66
CA VAL A 147 -14.57 3.13 -2.92
C VAL A 147 -15.06 4.52 -3.28
N ARG A 148 -14.18 5.51 -3.37
CA ARG A 148 -14.54 6.89 -3.73
C ARG A 148 -15.29 6.99 -5.06
N THR A 149 -14.97 6.12 -6.00
CA THR A 149 -15.57 6.13 -7.35
C THR A 149 -16.84 5.31 -7.46
N ILE A 150 -17.02 4.30 -6.62
CA ILE A 150 -18.17 3.39 -6.72
C ILE A 150 -19.37 3.79 -5.85
N ILE A 151 -19.18 4.58 -4.78
CA ILE A 151 -20.28 4.98 -3.88
C ILE A 151 -21.48 5.59 -4.64
N PRO A 152 -21.31 6.54 -5.57
CA PRO A 152 -22.46 7.06 -6.33
C PRO A 152 -23.20 5.96 -7.09
N ARG A 153 -22.47 5.07 -7.76
CA ARG A 153 -23.05 3.96 -8.55
C ARG A 153 -23.76 2.94 -7.64
N LEU A 154 -23.23 2.69 -6.45
CA LEU A 154 -23.89 1.83 -5.45
C LEU A 154 -25.22 2.44 -5.01
N LYS A 155 -25.28 3.76 -4.80
CA LYS A 155 -26.51 4.49 -4.50
C LYS A 155 -27.55 4.35 -5.61
N GLU A 156 -27.12 4.53 -6.87
CA GLU A 156 -27.97 4.35 -8.05
C GLU A 156 -28.49 2.90 -8.17
N ALA A 157 -27.68 1.91 -7.80
CA ALA A 157 -28.05 0.51 -7.78
C ALA A 157 -28.97 0.11 -6.60
N GLY A 158 -29.37 1.05 -5.73
CA GLY A 158 -30.30 0.82 -4.62
C GLY A 158 -29.64 0.62 -3.26
N ALA A 159 -28.30 0.74 -3.13
CA ALA A 159 -27.63 0.63 -1.85
C ALA A 159 -27.95 1.80 -0.91
N GLN A 160 -28.12 1.50 0.38
CA GLN A 160 -28.42 2.46 1.44
C GLN A 160 -27.51 2.20 2.64
N GLY A 161 -27.39 3.19 3.53
CA GLY A 161 -26.57 3.03 4.74
C GLY A 161 -25.14 2.62 4.45
N ILE A 162 -24.52 3.19 3.39
CA ILE A 162 -23.15 2.87 2.99
C ILE A 162 -22.20 3.45 4.04
N VAL A 163 -21.38 2.60 4.64
CA VAL A 163 -20.39 2.95 5.66
C VAL A 163 -19.03 2.46 5.20
N GLU A 164 -18.07 3.37 5.09
CA GLU A 164 -16.66 3.08 4.91
C GLU A 164 -15.94 3.16 6.26
N TYR A 165 -15.08 2.19 6.56
CA TYR A 165 -14.31 2.19 7.80
C TYR A 165 -12.88 1.69 7.59
N PRO A 166 -11.91 2.25 8.35
CA PRO A 166 -10.51 1.85 8.23
C PRO A 166 -10.29 0.43 8.75
N LEU A 167 -9.32 -0.26 8.17
CA LEU A 167 -8.89 -1.59 8.58
C LEU A 167 -7.54 -1.52 9.29
N ASN A 168 -7.42 -2.16 10.44
CA ASN A 168 -6.17 -2.27 11.17
C ASN A 168 -5.30 -3.43 10.66
N LYS A 169 -5.93 -4.53 10.28
CA LYS A 169 -5.27 -5.74 9.78
C LYS A 169 -6.20 -6.53 8.87
N VAL A 170 -5.61 -7.16 7.86
CA VAL A 170 -6.25 -8.17 7.01
C VAL A 170 -5.33 -9.38 7.01
N VAL A 171 -5.70 -10.42 7.76
CA VAL A 171 -4.97 -11.69 7.79
C VAL A 171 -5.67 -12.63 6.81
N MET A 172 -4.91 -13.13 5.83
CA MET A 172 -5.42 -14.04 4.79
C MET A 172 -4.91 -15.47 5.04
#